data_c0fab384cd0821cece2c0a9897ddea39
#
_entry.id   c0fab384cd0821cece2c0a9897ddea39
#
_cell.length_a   1.000
_cell.length_b   1.000
_cell.length_c   1.000
_cell.angle_alpha   90.00
_cell.angle_beta   90.00
_cell.angle_gamma   90.00
#
_symmetry.space_group_name_H-M   'P 1'
#
loop_
_entity.id
_entity.type
_entity.pdbx_description
1 polymer ?
#
loop_
_entity_poly.entity_id
_entity_poly.type
_entity_poly.pdbx_seq_one_letter_code
_entity_poly.pdbx_strand_id
1 'polypeptide(L)'
;MPQIEFFRYLDRASMCAGKAGLRIFQRFLMAFSQLFVRSLIPLVGMGLSLPGPAHATALSDDSVSILAGNCVNCHGPSGRSLSAIPTIRGVNEEQLRVRLMAFREGRDAGVTVMTRLMKGYDADQIAALAKWFAKDGAP
;
A
#
# COMPACT_ATOMS: atom_id res chain seq x y z
N MET A 1 -21.87 -15.60 12.95
CA MET A 1 -21.85 -14.71 14.13
C MET A 1 -21.28 -15.43 15.38
N PRO A 2 -20.01 -15.86 15.44
CA PRO A 2 -19.45 -16.39 16.69
C PRO A 2 -18.26 -15.60 17.26
N GLN A 3 -17.96 -14.38 16.74
CA GLN A 3 -16.79 -13.61 17.18
C GLN A 3 -17.03 -12.78 18.46
N ILE A 4 -18.25 -12.55 18.85
CA ILE A 4 -18.56 -11.65 20.00
C ILE A 4 -18.48 -12.39 21.34
N GLU A 5 -18.66 -13.70 21.35
CA GLU A 5 -18.62 -14.50 22.58
C GLU A 5 -17.17 -14.71 23.09
N PHE A 6 -16.18 -14.74 22.18
CA PHE A 6 -14.78 -14.95 22.57
C PHE A 6 -14.18 -13.77 23.34
N PHE A 7 -14.58 -12.55 23.00
CA PHE A 7 -14.13 -11.34 23.72
C PHE A 7 -14.71 -11.22 25.13
N ARG A 8 -15.94 -11.70 25.34
CA ARG A 8 -16.57 -11.71 26.69
C ARG A 8 -15.92 -12.71 27.65
N TYR A 9 -15.35 -13.79 27.12
CA TYR A 9 -14.67 -14.79 27.96
C TYR A 9 -13.32 -14.28 28.49
N LEU A 10 -12.58 -13.50 27.69
CA LEU A 10 -11.28 -12.95 28.11
C LEU A 10 -11.43 -11.84 29.15
N ASP A 11 -12.52 -11.09 29.12
CA ASP A 11 -12.77 -9.98 30.07
C ASP A 11 -13.13 -10.51 31.49
N ARG A 12 -13.75 -11.68 31.57
CA ARG A 12 -14.08 -12.32 32.87
C ARG A 12 -12.87 -12.96 33.57
N ALA A 13 -11.86 -13.38 32.83
CA ALA A 13 -10.65 -13.96 33.40
C ALA A 13 -9.73 -12.91 34.06
N SER A 14 -9.84 -11.64 33.69
CA SER A 14 -9.02 -10.55 34.19
C SER A 14 -9.42 -10.05 35.58
N MET A 15 -10.62 -10.40 36.09
CA MET A 15 -11.14 -9.87 37.33
C MET A 15 -10.77 -10.68 38.60
N CYS A 16 -10.17 -11.88 38.45
CA CYS A 16 -9.79 -12.72 39.58
C CYS A 16 -8.29 -12.69 39.98
N ALA A 17 -7.45 -12.01 39.19
CA ALA A 17 -6.03 -11.86 39.54
C ALA A 17 -5.85 -10.54 40.30
N GLY A 18 -5.75 -10.64 41.64
CA GLY A 18 -5.54 -9.49 42.52
C GLY A 18 -4.31 -8.68 42.12
N LYS A 19 -4.44 -7.36 42.13
CA LYS A 19 -3.42 -6.35 41.73
C LYS A 19 -2.03 -6.53 42.37
N ALA A 20 -1.90 -7.35 43.40
CA ALA A 20 -0.64 -7.70 44.03
C ALA A 20 0.18 -8.73 43.26
N GLY A 21 -0.44 -9.74 42.68
CA GLY A 21 0.27 -10.79 41.90
C GLY A 21 0.86 -10.27 40.59
N LEU A 22 0.17 -9.35 39.94
CA LEU A 22 0.62 -8.77 38.68
C LEU A 22 1.88 -7.91 38.80
N ARG A 23 2.03 -7.20 39.95
CA ARG A 23 3.23 -6.37 40.20
C ARG A 23 4.47 -7.20 40.53
N ILE A 24 4.30 -8.35 41.15
CA ILE A 24 5.42 -9.26 41.48
C ILE A 24 5.88 -9.95 40.19
N PHE A 25 4.96 -10.41 39.37
CA PHE A 25 5.27 -11.03 38.07
C PHE A 25 5.96 -10.05 37.09
N GLN A 26 5.52 -8.81 37.07
CA GLN A 26 6.11 -7.77 36.21
C GLN A 26 7.54 -7.37 36.66
N ARG A 27 7.81 -7.37 37.99
CA ARG A 27 9.16 -7.14 38.51
C ARG A 27 10.11 -8.31 38.24
N PHE A 28 9.62 -9.55 38.26
CA PHE A 28 10.40 -10.73 37.91
C PHE A 28 10.77 -10.77 36.42
N LEU A 29 9.84 -10.43 35.52
CA LEU A 29 10.10 -10.36 34.10
C LEU A 29 11.12 -9.27 33.72
N MET A 30 11.06 -8.11 34.38
CA MET A 30 12.03 -7.04 34.12
C MET A 30 13.43 -7.37 34.65
N ALA A 31 13.56 -8.07 35.78
CA ALA A 31 14.85 -8.48 36.32
C ALA A 31 15.52 -9.57 35.45
N PHE A 32 14.74 -10.50 34.90
CA PHE A 32 15.26 -11.55 34.02
C PHE A 32 15.72 -11.02 32.65
N SER A 33 15.00 -10.02 32.11
CA SER A 33 15.35 -9.37 30.85
C SER A 33 16.69 -8.63 30.93
N GLN A 34 17.01 -8.02 32.06
CA GLN A 34 18.26 -7.25 32.21
C GLN A 34 19.51 -8.13 32.31
N LEU A 35 19.38 -9.34 32.86
CA LEU A 35 20.49 -10.29 32.97
C LEU A 35 20.83 -10.96 31.63
N PHE A 36 19.82 -11.26 30.79
CA PHE A 36 20.03 -11.89 29.48
C PHE A 36 20.59 -10.92 28.43
N VAL A 37 20.21 -9.64 28.50
CA VAL A 37 20.68 -8.62 27.53
C VAL A 37 22.15 -8.27 27.75
N ARG A 38 22.68 -8.39 28.97
CA ARG A 38 24.10 -8.04 29.26
C ARG A 38 25.11 -9.10 28.83
N SER A 39 24.70 -10.35 28.66
CA SER A 39 25.63 -11.45 28.31
C SER A 39 25.80 -11.71 26.81
N LEU A 40 24.98 -11.13 25.93
CA LEU A 40 24.97 -11.42 24.50
C LEU A 40 25.49 -10.30 23.58
N ILE A 41 25.98 -9.18 24.15
CA ILE A 41 26.38 -8.01 23.36
C ILE A 41 27.84 -7.94 22.88
N PRO A 42 28.81 -8.82 23.23
CA PRO A 42 30.16 -8.61 22.70
C PRO A 42 30.52 -9.34 21.41
N LEU A 43 29.60 -9.96 20.66
CA LEU A 43 30.00 -10.77 19.49
C LEU A 43 29.28 -10.50 18.17
N VAL A 44 28.51 -9.43 18.04
CA VAL A 44 27.89 -9.05 16.73
C VAL A 44 28.33 -7.63 16.34
N GLY A 45 29.65 -7.46 16.21
CA GLY A 45 30.27 -6.37 15.46
C GLY A 45 30.31 -6.65 13.96
N MET A 46 29.49 -7.53 13.43
CA MET A 46 29.40 -7.86 12.00
C MET A 46 28.27 -7.04 11.39
N GLY A 47 28.67 -6.01 10.64
CA GLY A 47 27.89 -5.03 9.91
C GLY A 47 26.47 -5.46 9.53
N LEU A 48 25.50 -5.10 10.34
CA LEU A 48 24.12 -5.09 9.93
C LEU A 48 23.94 -3.88 9.01
N SER A 49 24.26 -4.05 7.73
CA SER A 49 23.88 -3.10 6.68
C SER A 49 22.36 -3.08 6.68
N LEU A 50 21.77 -2.10 7.36
CA LEU A 50 20.34 -1.82 7.20
C LEU A 50 20.12 -1.58 5.71
N PRO A 51 19.18 -2.29 5.06
CA PRO A 51 18.80 -1.93 3.70
C PRO A 51 18.35 -0.47 3.75
N GLY A 52 19.10 0.40 3.07
CA GLY A 52 18.70 1.80 2.90
C GLY A 52 17.28 1.84 2.30
N PRO A 53 16.57 2.98 2.41
CA PRO A 53 15.26 3.11 1.80
C PRO A 53 15.40 2.69 0.34
N ALA A 54 14.70 1.61 -0.04
CA ALA A 54 14.62 1.20 -1.42
C ALA A 54 14.01 2.38 -2.18
N HIS A 55 14.87 3.13 -2.88
CA HIS A 55 14.39 4.14 -3.81
C HIS A 55 13.54 3.39 -4.82
N ALA A 56 12.26 3.70 -4.88
CA ALA A 56 11.40 3.17 -5.90
C ALA A 56 12.05 3.51 -7.25
N THR A 57 12.62 2.48 -7.89
CA THR A 57 13.22 2.65 -9.22
C THR A 57 12.10 3.09 -10.13
N ALA A 58 12.25 4.25 -10.77
CA ALA A 58 11.25 4.73 -11.72
C ALA A 58 10.94 3.61 -12.71
N LEU A 59 9.64 3.37 -12.96
CA LEU A 59 9.20 2.34 -13.89
C LEU A 59 9.81 2.60 -15.26
N SER A 60 10.39 1.58 -15.87
CA SER A 60 10.90 1.69 -17.25
C SER A 60 9.75 1.93 -18.24
N ASP A 61 10.02 2.58 -19.35
CA ASP A 61 9.02 2.83 -20.40
C ASP A 61 8.38 1.53 -20.89
N ASP A 62 9.13 0.42 -20.96
CA ASP A 62 8.60 -0.90 -21.31
C ASP A 62 7.59 -1.39 -20.27
N SER A 63 7.92 -1.26 -19.00
CA SER A 63 6.99 -1.62 -17.92
C SER A 63 5.71 -0.80 -17.96
N VAL A 64 5.84 0.51 -18.20
CA VAL A 64 4.68 1.40 -18.31
C VAL A 64 3.84 1.07 -19.55
N SER A 65 4.45 0.70 -20.67
CA SER A 65 3.73 0.30 -21.89
C SER A 65 2.87 -0.94 -21.66
N ILE A 66 3.38 -1.92 -20.90
CA ILE A 66 2.61 -3.12 -20.52
C ILE A 66 1.42 -2.73 -19.63
N LEU A 67 1.62 -1.87 -18.65
CA LEU A 67 0.53 -1.38 -17.79
C LEU A 67 -0.51 -0.61 -18.60
N ALA A 68 -0.08 0.25 -19.52
CA ALA A 68 -0.94 1.03 -20.41
C ALA A 68 -1.78 0.15 -21.35
N GLY A 69 -1.31 -1.05 -21.67
CA GLY A 69 -2.04 -2.04 -22.46
C GLY A 69 -3.44 -2.34 -21.93
N ASN A 70 -3.60 -2.38 -20.60
CA ASN A 70 -4.92 -2.59 -19.98
C ASN A 70 -5.87 -1.40 -20.22
N CYS A 71 -5.36 -0.20 -20.31
CA CYS A 71 -6.17 1.01 -20.52
C CYS A 71 -6.68 1.10 -21.96
N VAL A 72 -5.82 0.78 -22.93
CA VAL A 72 -6.15 0.95 -24.35
C VAL A 72 -7.22 -0.02 -24.84
N ASN A 73 -7.46 -1.13 -24.14
CA ASN A 73 -8.54 -2.06 -24.45
C ASN A 73 -9.92 -1.39 -24.45
N CYS A 74 -10.11 -0.39 -23.58
CA CYS A 74 -11.37 0.35 -23.47
C CYS A 74 -11.25 1.78 -24.01
N HIS A 75 -10.12 2.45 -23.76
CA HIS A 75 -9.89 3.84 -24.14
C HIS A 75 -9.37 4.01 -25.58
N GLY A 76 -9.36 2.93 -26.35
CA GLY A 76 -8.98 2.92 -27.76
C GLY A 76 -7.47 2.88 -28.01
N PRO A 77 -7.04 2.65 -29.24
CA PRO A 77 -5.64 2.57 -29.62
C PRO A 77 -4.86 3.79 -29.12
N SER A 78 -3.73 3.53 -28.46
CA SER A 78 -2.91 4.56 -27.82
C SER A 78 -3.66 5.46 -26.82
N GLY A 79 -4.83 5.07 -26.33
CA GLY A 79 -5.68 5.86 -25.45
C GLY A 79 -6.54 6.91 -26.14
N ARG A 80 -6.72 6.80 -27.46
CA ARG A 80 -7.62 7.65 -28.29
C ARG A 80 -8.90 6.90 -28.60
N SER A 81 -9.95 7.20 -27.85
CA SER A 81 -11.24 6.54 -27.98
C SER A 81 -12.03 7.10 -29.17
N LEU A 82 -12.71 6.22 -29.87
CA LEU A 82 -13.71 6.54 -30.91
C LEU A 82 -15.14 6.23 -30.42
N SER A 83 -15.34 6.04 -29.14
CA SER A 83 -16.61 5.65 -28.53
C SER A 83 -17.02 6.61 -27.41
N ALA A 84 -18.10 6.27 -26.67
CA ALA A 84 -18.53 7.01 -25.49
C ALA A 84 -17.54 6.95 -24.32
N ILE A 85 -16.53 6.05 -24.37
CA ILE A 85 -15.46 5.99 -23.38
C ILE A 85 -14.50 7.16 -23.62
N PRO A 86 -14.10 7.92 -22.59
CA PRO A 86 -13.28 9.11 -22.78
C PRO A 86 -11.89 8.80 -23.37
N THR A 87 -11.41 9.66 -24.26
CA THR A 87 -9.99 9.69 -24.64
C THR A 87 -9.14 10.11 -23.44
N ILE A 88 -8.03 9.41 -23.23
CA ILE A 88 -7.06 9.70 -22.16
C ILE A 88 -5.70 10.19 -22.70
N ARG A 89 -5.44 10.02 -24.00
CA ARG A 89 -4.23 10.52 -24.66
C ARG A 89 -4.28 12.05 -24.81
N GLY A 90 -3.17 12.72 -24.50
CA GLY A 90 -3.06 14.18 -24.59
C GLY A 90 -3.74 14.94 -23.44
N VAL A 91 -4.28 14.24 -22.45
CA VAL A 91 -4.78 14.86 -21.22
C VAL A 91 -3.59 15.34 -20.39
N ASN A 92 -3.70 16.50 -19.78
CA ASN A 92 -2.67 17.03 -18.88
C ASN A 92 -2.30 15.98 -17.81
N GLU A 93 -0.98 15.77 -17.60
CA GLU A 93 -0.45 14.74 -16.70
C GLU A 93 -1.04 14.84 -15.29
N GLU A 94 -1.03 16.03 -14.72
CA GLU A 94 -1.50 16.23 -13.34
C GLU A 94 -3.02 16.01 -13.23
N GLN A 95 -3.79 16.48 -14.20
CA GLN A 95 -5.24 16.24 -14.23
C GLN A 95 -5.55 14.75 -14.33
N LEU A 96 -4.83 14.02 -15.19
CA LEU A 96 -5.01 12.58 -15.34
C LEU A 96 -4.61 11.85 -14.06
N ARG A 97 -3.47 12.20 -13.46
CA ARG A 97 -3.00 11.62 -12.21
C ARG A 97 -4.02 11.80 -11.08
N VAL A 98 -4.50 13.02 -10.88
CA VAL A 98 -5.50 13.33 -9.84
C VAL A 98 -6.78 12.53 -10.07
N ARG A 99 -7.23 12.41 -11.31
CA ARG A 99 -8.44 11.66 -11.62
C ARG A 99 -8.28 10.15 -11.42
N LEU A 100 -7.15 9.57 -11.82
CA LEU A 100 -6.86 8.15 -11.59
C LEU A 100 -6.75 7.85 -10.09
N MET A 101 -6.14 8.74 -9.31
CA MET A 101 -6.11 8.61 -7.84
C MET A 101 -7.49 8.71 -7.22
N ALA A 102 -8.36 9.61 -7.71
CA ALA A 102 -9.74 9.72 -7.24
C ALA A 102 -10.53 8.42 -7.46
N PHE A 103 -10.34 7.76 -8.60
CA PHE A 103 -10.92 6.43 -8.85
C PHE A 103 -10.37 5.38 -7.90
N ARG A 104 -9.06 5.34 -7.67
CA ARG A 104 -8.44 4.41 -6.72
C ARG A 104 -9.02 4.54 -5.32
N GLU A 105 -9.24 5.76 -4.88
CA GLU A 105 -9.77 6.07 -3.54
C GLU A 105 -11.30 5.96 -3.46
N GLY A 106 -11.97 5.73 -4.58
CA GLY A 106 -13.44 5.62 -4.62
C GLY A 106 -14.17 6.95 -4.41
N ARG A 107 -13.49 8.08 -4.65
CA ARG A 107 -14.07 9.43 -4.50
C ARG A 107 -14.94 9.87 -5.67
N ASP A 108 -14.87 9.17 -6.79
CA ASP A 108 -15.70 9.44 -7.99
C ASP A 108 -16.89 8.48 -8.00
N ALA A 109 -18.03 8.95 -7.48
CA ALA A 109 -19.22 8.14 -7.26
C ALA A 109 -19.96 7.72 -8.56
N GLY A 110 -19.64 8.32 -9.70
CA GLY A 110 -20.34 8.10 -10.96
C GLY A 110 -19.77 6.98 -11.83
N VAL A 111 -18.62 6.40 -11.48
CA VAL A 111 -17.87 5.51 -12.38
C VAL A 111 -17.51 4.21 -11.69
N THR A 112 -18.18 3.13 -12.06
CA THR A 112 -18.05 1.83 -11.37
C THR A 112 -16.82 1.02 -11.80
N VAL A 113 -16.49 0.97 -13.10
CA VAL A 113 -15.41 0.13 -13.63
C VAL A 113 -14.03 0.69 -13.28
N MET A 114 -13.81 1.99 -13.50
CA MET A 114 -12.51 2.62 -13.23
C MET A 114 -12.14 2.57 -11.75
N THR A 115 -13.11 2.71 -10.85
CA THR A 115 -12.89 2.58 -9.41
C THR A 115 -12.39 1.18 -9.02
N ARG A 116 -12.84 0.14 -9.70
CA ARG A 116 -12.37 -1.23 -9.47
C ARG A 116 -10.97 -1.46 -10.07
N LEU A 117 -10.76 -1.01 -11.30
CA LEU A 117 -9.49 -1.19 -12.01
C LEU A 117 -8.35 -0.47 -11.29
N MET A 118 -8.56 0.79 -10.89
CA MET A 118 -7.50 1.59 -10.28
C MET A 118 -7.06 1.11 -8.89
N LYS A 119 -7.83 0.26 -8.22
CA LYS A 119 -7.40 -0.40 -6.98
C LYS A 119 -6.24 -1.38 -7.18
N GLY A 120 -6.03 -1.87 -8.40
CA GLY A 120 -4.93 -2.75 -8.75
C GLY A 120 -3.60 -2.03 -9.03
N TYR A 121 -3.57 -0.70 -8.98
CA TYR A 121 -2.37 0.11 -9.27
C TYR A 121 -1.93 0.87 -8.03
N ASP A 122 -0.62 0.94 -7.80
CA ASP A 122 -0.03 1.81 -6.78
C ASP A 122 0.10 3.27 -7.27
N ALA A 123 0.55 4.15 -6.39
CA ALA A 123 0.66 5.59 -6.70
C ALA A 123 1.72 5.88 -7.78
N ASP A 124 2.83 5.12 -7.79
CA ASP A 124 3.92 5.32 -8.72
C ASP A 124 3.53 4.83 -10.12
N GLN A 125 2.82 3.70 -10.21
CA GLN A 125 2.23 3.21 -11.46
C GLN A 125 1.21 4.18 -12.03
N ILE A 126 0.37 4.78 -11.19
CA ILE A 126 -0.61 5.78 -11.61
C ILE A 126 0.10 7.04 -12.13
N ALA A 127 1.15 7.51 -11.45
CA ALA A 127 1.92 8.65 -11.92
C ALA A 127 2.60 8.35 -13.26
N ALA A 128 3.20 7.17 -13.41
CA ALA A 128 3.82 6.74 -14.66
C ALA A 128 2.81 6.62 -15.81
N LEU A 129 1.62 6.07 -15.57
CA LEU A 129 0.55 6.00 -16.57
C LEU A 129 0.04 7.39 -16.97
N ALA A 130 -0.12 8.31 -16.01
CA ALA A 130 -0.53 9.67 -16.30
C ALA A 130 0.49 10.38 -17.21
N LYS A 131 1.79 10.26 -16.88
CA LYS A 131 2.87 10.76 -17.72
C LYS A 131 2.92 10.12 -19.11
N TRP A 132 2.66 8.80 -19.20
CA TRP A 132 2.64 8.07 -20.47
C TRP A 132 1.54 8.56 -21.41
N PHE A 133 0.33 8.74 -20.90
CA PHE A 133 -0.80 9.18 -21.69
C PHE A 133 -0.83 10.70 -21.96
N ALA A 134 -0.12 11.50 -21.18
CA ALA A 134 -0.02 12.94 -21.41
C ALA A 134 0.78 13.29 -22.68
N LYS A 135 1.66 12.38 -23.16
CA LYS A 135 2.42 12.59 -24.40
C LYS A 135 1.47 12.57 -25.60
N ASP A 136 1.54 13.56 -26.48
CA ASP A 136 0.68 13.67 -27.66
C ASP A 136 1.06 12.72 -28.80
N GLY A 137 2.28 12.20 -28.83
CA GLY A 137 2.75 11.24 -29.82
C GLY A 137 2.24 9.82 -29.55
N ALA A 138 2.15 8.99 -30.63
CA ALA A 138 2.13 7.53 -30.45
C ALA A 138 3.45 7.08 -29.83
N PRO A 139 3.46 6.02 -29.01
CA PRO A 139 4.71 5.40 -28.58
C PRO A 139 5.46 4.80 -29.74
#